data_d7344f2264c5371dc6647558b30c9bb6
#
_entry.id   d7344f2264c5371dc6647558b30c9bb6
#
_cell.length_a   1.000
_cell.length_b   1.000
_cell.length_c   1.000
_cell.angle_alpha   90.00
_cell.angle_beta   90.00
_cell.angle_gamma   90.00
#
_symmetry.space_group_name_H-M   'P 1'
#
loop_
_entity.id
_entity.type
_entity.pdbx_description
1 polymer ?
#
loop_
_entity_poly.entity_id
_entity_poly.type
_entity_poly.pdbx_seq_one_letter_code
_entity_poly.pdbx_strand_id
1 'polypeptide(L)'
;MNPPLPQVTPVRMPDGTLSSYPPPDRWDDWAEYDAKAWPRRVGRRYMLVPTICFNCEAACGLLAYVDRETMRIQRFEGNPVHPGSRGRNCAKGPATINQVNDPERILYPLKRKPGTQRGEGQW
;
A
#
# COMPACT_ATOMS: atom_id res chain seq x y z
N MET A 1 17.14 -16.09 -13.87
CA MET A 1 15.78 -16.55 -14.27
C MET A 1 14.81 -16.14 -13.18
N ASN A 2 13.81 -15.33 -13.51
CA ASN A 2 12.76 -15.03 -12.52
C ASN A 2 11.96 -16.31 -12.25
N PRO A 3 11.66 -16.65 -10.99
CA PRO A 3 10.82 -17.79 -10.69
C PRO A 3 9.46 -17.62 -11.39
N PRO A 4 8.82 -18.72 -11.82
CA PRO A 4 7.50 -18.62 -12.42
C PRO A 4 6.55 -17.96 -11.44
N LEU A 5 5.78 -16.99 -11.94
CA LEU A 5 4.75 -16.34 -11.14
C LEU A 5 3.68 -17.37 -10.77
N PRO A 6 3.21 -17.37 -9.53
CA PRO A 6 2.12 -18.24 -9.14
C PRO A 6 0.90 -17.94 -10.01
N GLN A 7 0.35 -18.99 -10.63
CA GLN A 7 -0.95 -18.88 -11.30
C GLN A 7 -2.00 -18.68 -10.22
N VAL A 8 -2.49 -17.46 -10.10
CA VAL A 8 -3.57 -17.14 -9.17
C VAL A 8 -4.88 -17.31 -9.92
N THR A 9 -5.54 -18.42 -9.68
CA THR A 9 -6.92 -18.61 -10.15
C THR A 9 -7.84 -17.88 -9.17
N PRO A 10 -8.66 -16.91 -9.60
CA PRO A 10 -9.65 -16.29 -8.74
C PRO A 10 -10.61 -17.38 -8.22
N VAL A 11 -10.59 -17.63 -6.92
CA VAL A 11 -11.55 -18.54 -6.29
C VAL A 11 -12.88 -17.81 -6.17
N ARG A 12 -13.84 -18.17 -7.01
CA ARG A 12 -15.21 -17.71 -6.87
C ARG A 12 -15.85 -18.49 -5.72
N MET A 13 -16.12 -17.80 -4.61
CA MET A 13 -16.78 -18.43 -3.47
C MET A 13 -18.23 -18.81 -3.86
N PRO A 14 -18.66 -20.05 -3.58
CA PRO A 14 -19.97 -20.56 -4.02
C PRO A 14 -21.18 -19.83 -3.44
N ASP A 15 -20.99 -19.12 -2.32
CA ASP A 15 -22.02 -18.41 -1.56
C ASP A 15 -22.17 -16.92 -1.96
N GLY A 16 -21.49 -16.49 -3.03
CA GLY A 16 -21.54 -15.09 -3.48
C GLY A 16 -20.76 -14.11 -2.58
N THR A 17 -20.00 -14.58 -1.60
CA THR A 17 -19.09 -13.73 -0.84
C THR A 17 -17.96 -13.23 -1.75
N LEU A 18 -17.49 -12.00 -1.49
CA LEU A 18 -16.36 -11.45 -2.23
C LEU A 18 -15.11 -12.26 -1.89
N SER A 19 -14.44 -12.82 -2.91
CA SER A 19 -13.16 -13.48 -2.72
C SER A 19 -12.15 -12.51 -2.15
N SER A 20 -11.43 -12.92 -1.10
CA SER A 20 -10.30 -12.17 -0.58
C SER A 20 -9.14 -12.25 -1.57
N TYR A 21 -8.83 -11.15 -2.24
CA TYR A 21 -7.72 -11.11 -3.19
C TYR A 21 -6.89 -9.84 -3.00
N PRO A 22 -5.56 -9.93 -2.81
CA PRO A 22 -4.74 -11.16 -2.69
C PRO A 22 -5.12 -12.00 -1.46
N PRO A 23 -5.06 -13.34 -1.54
CA PRO A 23 -5.43 -14.20 -0.43
C PRO A 23 -4.45 -14.03 0.75
N PRO A 24 -4.94 -13.99 2.02
CA PRO A 24 -4.13 -13.66 3.19
C PRO A 24 -2.94 -14.60 3.44
N ASP A 25 -3.06 -15.87 3.08
CA ASP A 25 -2.01 -16.88 3.19
C ASP A 25 -0.83 -16.65 2.24
N ARG A 26 -0.94 -15.69 1.31
CA ARG A 26 0.10 -15.32 0.36
C ARG A 26 0.69 -13.92 0.61
N TRP A 27 0.30 -13.25 1.68
CA TRP A 27 0.75 -11.87 1.93
C TRP A 27 2.23 -11.75 2.28
N ASP A 28 2.83 -12.79 2.85
CA ASP A 28 4.26 -12.77 3.16
C ASP A 28 5.15 -12.81 1.92
N ASP A 29 4.64 -13.38 0.82
CA ASP A 29 5.38 -13.53 -0.42
C ASP A 29 4.46 -13.52 -1.64
N TRP A 30 3.94 -12.35 -1.93
CA TRP A 30 3.09 -12.09 -3.08
C TRP A 30 3.94 -11.79 -4.32
N ALA A 31 3.67 -12.49 -5.43
CA ALA A 31 4.35 -12.25 -6.70
C ALA A 31 3.38 -11.82 -7.78
N GLU A 32 3.77 -10.83 -8.57
CA GLU A 32 3.01 -10.33 -9.72
C GLU A 32 3.93 -9.75 -10.79
N TYR A 33 3.39 -9.48 -11.98
CA TYR A 33 4.12 -8.73 -13.00
C TYR A 33 4.05 -7.23 -12.73
N ASP A 34 5.19 -6.55 -12.85
CA ASP A 34 5.28 -5.10 -12.77
C ASP A 34 4.58 -4.46 -13.98
N ALA A 35 3.42 -3.85 -13.75
CA ALA A 35 2.65 -3.21 -14.80
C ALA A 35 3.41 -2.04 -15.47
N LYS A 36 4.35 -1.41 -14.75
CA LYS A 36 5.17 -0.31 -15.27
C LYS A 36 6.29 -0.79 -16.20
N ALA A 37 6.58 -2.08 -16.20
CA ALA A 37 7.61 -2.66 -17.04
C ALA A 37 7.11 -3.04 -18.44
N TRP A 38 5.80 -2.92 -18.73
CA TRP A 38 5.25 -3.26 -20.03
C TRP A 38 6.03 -2.60 -21.20
N PRO A 39 6.32 -3.32 -22.31
CA PRO A 39 5.91 -4.68 -22.66
C PRO A 39 6.76 -5.81 -22.07
N ARG A 40 7.80 -5.50 -21.28
CA ARG A 40 8.63 -6.52 -20.65
C ARG A 40 7.86 -7.18 -19.50
N ARG A 41 8.04 -8.49 -19.34
CA ARG A 41 7.47 -9.25 -18.21
C ARG A 41 8.50 -9.29 -17.08
N VAL A 42 8.40 -8.34 -16.18
CA VAL A 42 9.27 -8.26 -14.99
C VAL A 42 8.45 -8.70 -13.79
N GLY A 43 8.85 -9.81 -13.16
CA GLY A 43 8.26 -10.28 -11.91
C GLY A 43 8.73 -9.42 -10.73
N ARG A 44 7.81 -9.10 -9.81
CA ARG A 44 8.09 -8.45 -8.53
C ARG A 44 7.56 -9.28 -7.40
N ARG A 45 8.28 -9.28 -6.29
CA ARG A 45 7.86 -9.96 -5.06
C ARG A 45 7.65 -8.94 -3.96
N TYR A 46 6.52 -9.07 -3.29
CA TYR A 46 6.10 -8.14 -2.24
C TYR A 46 5.79 -8.87 -0.94
N MET A 47 6.01 -8.19 0.16
CA MET A 47 5.34 -8.44 1.41
C MET A 47 4.14 -7.49 1.49
N LEU A 48 2.94 -8.02 1.73
CA LEU A 48 1.72 -7.22 1.85
C LEU A 48 1.44 -6.98 3.33
N VAL A 49 1.56 -5.73 3.75
CA VAL A 49 1.40 -5.34 5.16
C VAL A 49 0.07 -4.63 5.35
N PRO A 50 -0.84 -5.18 6.18
CA PRO A 50 -2.10 -4.52 6.51
C PRO A 50 -1.86 -3.20 7.23
N THR A 51 -2.59 -2.17 6.81
CA THR A 51 -2.58 -0.86 7.44
C THR A 51 -3.94 -0.17 7.28
N ILE A 52 -4.08 1.01 7.84
CA ILE A 52 -5.30 1.82 7.79
C ILE A 52 -5.03 3.14 7.09
N CYS A 53 -5.95 3.53 6.22
CA CYS A 53 -5.94 4.85 5.60
C CYS A 53 -6.22 5.94 6.63
N PHE A 54 -5.39 6.98 6.66
CA PHE A 54 -5.52 8.10 7.63
C PHE A 54 -6.19 9.34 7.02
N ASN A 55 -6.60 9.31 5.74
CA ASN A 55 -7.04 10.50 5.03
C ASN A 55 -8.44 11.01 5.43
N CYS A 56 -9.27 10.19 6.09
CA CYS A 56 -10.58 10.59 6.63
C CYS A 56 -11.09 9.57 7.66
N GLU A 57 -12.24 9.86 8.29
CA GLU A 57 -12.84 9.04 9.36
C GLU A 57 -13.29 7.66 8.91
N ALA A 58 -13.41 7.40 7.60
CA ALA A 58 -13.81 6.09 7.08
C ALA A 58 -12.80 4.98 7.44
N ALA A 59 -11.56 5.34 7.76
CA ALA A 59 -10.53 4.42 8.21
C ALA A 59 -10.45 3.12 7.37
N CYS A 60 -10.49 3.25 6.05
CA CYS A 60 -10.44 2.10 5.14
C CYS A 60 -9.17 1.28 5.37
N GLY A 61 -9.32 -0.05 5.40
CA GLY A 61 -8.17 -0.95 5.45
C GLY A 61 -7.40 -0.93 4.12
N LEU A 62 -6.09 -0.83 4.20
CA LEU A 62 -5.18 -0.87 3.07
C LEU A 62 -4.18 -2.03 3.23
N LEU A 63 -3.60 -2.46 2.12
CA LEU A 63 -2.40 -3.28 2.05
C LEU A 63 -1.26 -2.44 1.47
N ALA A 64 -0.18 -2.30 2.22
CA ALA A 64 1.06 -1.73 1.74
C ALA A 64 1.85 -2.82 1.01
N TYR A 65 2.15 -2.62 -0.26
CA TYR A 65 2.98 -3.51 -1.08
C TYR A 65 4.44 -3.12 -0.87
N VAL A 66 5.11 -3.84 0.03
CA VAL A 66 6.52 -3.64 0.33
C VAL A 66 7.36 -4.53 -0.57
N ASP A 67 8.15 -3.94 -1.43
CA ASP A 67 9.07 -4.65 -2.32
C ASP A 67 10.13 -5.38 -1.50
N ARG A 68 10.28 -6.70 -1.69
CA ARG A 68 11.17 -7.54 -0.89
C ARG A 68 12.66 -7.33 -1.19
N GLU A 69 12.98 -6.77 -2.34
CA GLU A 69 14.38 -6.50 -2.70
C GLU A 69 14.85 -5.16 -2.12
N THR A 70 13.99 -4.13 -2.22
CA THR A 70 14.34 -2.76 -1.82
C THR A 70 13.84 -2.38 -0.43
N MET A 71 12.93 -3.17 0.16
CA MET A 71 12.22 -2.88 1.40
C MET A 71 11.47 -1.53 1.38
N ARG A 72 11.05 -1.09 0.20
CA ARG A 72 10.29 0.14 0.01
C ARG A 72 8.84 -0.15 -0.33
N ILE A 73 7.94 0.69 0.18
CA ILE A 73 6.53 0.64 -0.21
C ILE A 73 6.41 1.13 -1.65
N GLN A 74 5.79 0.33 -2.52
CA GLN A 74 5.61 0.63 -3.94
C GLN A 74 4.22 1.17 -4.24
N ARG A 75 3.20 0.71 -3.51
CA ARG A 75 1.83 1.18 -3.62
C ARG A 75 0.98 0.74 -2.43
N PHE A 76 -0.23 1.29 -2.38
CA PHE A 76 -1.29 0.85 -1.47
C PHE A 76 -2.51 0.41 -2.27
N GLU A 77 -3.13 -0.69 -1.84
CA GLU A 77 -4.40 -1.20 -2.36
C GLU A 77 -5.38 -1.45 -1.21
N GLY A 78 -6.66 -1.62 -1.52
CA GLY A 78 -7.64 -1.95 -0.51
C GLY A 78 -7.41 -3.32 0.12
N ASN A 79 -7.53 -3.41 1.43
CA ASN A 79 -7.43 -4.67 2.16
C ASN A 79 -8.75 -5.46 2.06
N PRO A 80 -8.77 -6.62 1.35
CA PRO A 80 -10.00 -7.37 1.11
C PRO A 80 -10.63 -7.99 2.36
N VAL A 81 -9.83 -8.23 3.41
CA VAL A 81 -10.31 -8.83 4.66
C VAL A 81 -10.65 -7.79 5.73
N HIS A 82 -10.49 -6.50 5.45
CA HIS A 82 -10.88 -5.45 6.39
C HIS A 82 -12.41 -5.44 6.57
N PRO A 83 -12.92 -5.57 7.81
CA PRO A 83 -14.36 -5.81 8.04
C PRO A 83 -15.25 -4.66 7.56
N GLY A 84 -14.79 -3.42 7.65
CA GLY A 84 -15.55 -2.24 7.23
C GLY A 84 -15.50 -1.99 5.72
N SER A 85 -14.32 -1.86 5.15
CA SER A 85 -14.14 -1.44 3.75
C SER A 85 -14.12 -2.60 2.74
N ARG A 86 -13.77 -3.82 3.18
CA ARG A 86 -13.76 -5.05 2.33
C ARG A 86 -13.07 -4.86 0.98
N GLY A 87 -11.86 -4.27 1.00
CA GLY A 87 -11.08 -3.98 -0.20
C GLY A 87 -11.49 -2.71 -0.94
N ARG A 88 -12.56 -2.03 -0.52
CA ARG A 88 -13.04 -0.81 -1.17
C ARG A 88 -12.43 0.42 -0.48
N ASN A 89 -11.87 1.29 -1.27
CA ASN A 89 -11.33 2.58 -0.83
C ASN A 89 -11.47 3.61 -1.97
N CYS A 90 -11.48 4.88 -1.62
CA CYS A 90 -11.44 5.95 -2.62
C CYS A 90 -9.99 6.21 -3.08
N ALA A 91 -9.82 7.09 -4.07
CA ALA A 91 -8.50 7.42 -4.62
C ALA A 91 -7.49 7.96 -3.59
N LYS A 92 -7.94 8.50 -2.45
CA LYS A 92 -7.05 8.98 -1.38
C LYS A 92 -6.22 7.86 -0.74
N GLY A 93 -6.78 6.63 -0.66
CA GLY A 93 -6.06 5.48 -0.13
C GLY A 93 -4.77 5.18 -0.89
N PRO A 94 -4.82 4.85 -2.19
CA PRO A 94 -3.64 4.64 -3.02
C PRO A 94 -2.73 5.87 -3.10
N ALA A 95 -3.28 7.10 -3.11
CA ALA A 95 -2.51 8.35 -3.15
C ALA A 95 -1.65 8.57 -1.90
N THR A 96 -1.87 7.84 -0.81
CA THR A 96 -1.01 7.86 0.39
C THR A 96 0.46 7.63 0.06
N ILE A 97 0.77 6.92 -1.04
CA ILE A 97 2.15 6.68 -1.47
C ILE A 97 2.92 7.99 -1.73
N ASN A 98 2.24 9.03 -2.19
CA ASN A 98 2.87 10.33 -2.45
C ASN A 98 3.38 10.97 -1.14
N GLN A 99 2.64 10.81 -0.05
CA GLN A 99 3.06 11.31 1.27
C GLN A 99 4.17 10.46 1.88
N VAL A 100 4.16 9.15 1.66
CA VAL A 100 5.23 8.26 2.14
C VAL A 100 6.56 8.60 1.48
N ASN A 101 6.54 8.93 0.20
CA ASN A 101 7.72 9.22 -0.60
C ASN A 101 8.02 10.73 -0.73
N ASP A 102 7.27 11.59 -0.04
CA ASP A 102 7.49 13.04 -0.07
C ASP A 102 8.86 13.39 0.56
N PRO A 103 9.78 14.01 -0.19
CA PRO A 103 11.08 14.41 0.34
C PRO A 103 10.97 15.51 1.40
N GLU A 104 9.88 16.27 1.43
CA GLU A 104 9.63 17.31 2.43
C GLU A 104 8.85 16.80 3.64
N ARG A 105 8.58 15.49 3.71
CA ARG A 105 7.89 14.90 4.85
C ARG A 105 8.64 15.14 6.14
N ILE A 106 7.96 15.68 7.14
CA ILE A 106 8.51 15.88 8.48
C ILE A 106 8.71 14.51 9.14
N LEU A 107 9.97 14.15 9.39
CA LEU A 107 10.37 12.87 9.99
C LEU A 107 10.70 12.97 11.49
N TYR A 108 10.86 14.21 11.99
CA TYR A 108 11.24 14.48 13.38
C TYR A 108 10.33 15.55 13.98
N PRO A 109 10.13 15.54 15.31
CA PRO A 109 9.48 16.65 15.99
C PRO A 109 10.25 17.95 15.75
N LEU A 110 9.55 18.99 15.31
CA LEU A 110 10.13 20.31 15.07
C LEU A 110 9.73 21.27 16.19
N LYS A 111 10.67 22.08 16.66
CA LYS A 111 10.43 23.15 17.62
C LYS A 111 10.70 24.49 16.95
N ARG A 112 9.76 25.42 17.12
CA ARG A 112 9.93 26.78 16.60
C ARG A 112 11.17 27.44 17.18
N LYS A 113 11.96 28.11 16.36
CA LYS A 113 13.09 28.90 16.80
C LYS A 113 12.63 30.00 17.75
N PRO A 114 13.34 30.24 18.90
CA PRO A 114 13.02 31.33 19.79
C PRO A 114 13.05 32.69 19.06
N GLY A 115 12.10 33.59 19.40
CA GLY A 115 11.98 34.91 18.79
C GLY A 115 11.33 34.99 17.44
N THR A 116 10.89 33.85 16.84
CA THR A 116 10.18 33.86 15.58
C THR A 116 8.66 33.90 15.78
N GLN A 117 7.95 34.52 14.82
CA GLN A 117 6.49 34.64 14.83
C GLN A 117 5.82 33.38 14.24
N ARG A 118 4.55 33.17 14.63
CA ARG A 118 3.75 32.09 14.02
C ARG A 118 3.53 32.41 12.53
N GLY A 119 3.78 31.43 11.66
CA GLY A 119 3.65 31.57 10.21
C GLY A 119 4.96 31.86 9.47
N GLU A 120 6.06 32.18 10.16
CA GLU A 120 7.37 32.40 9.53
C GLU A 120 8.06 31.11 9.07
N GLY A 121 7.56 29.93 9.46
CA GLY A 121 8.12 28.64 9.03
C GLY A 121 9.55 28.38 9.55
N GLN A 122 9.97 29.04 10.61
CA GLN A 122 11.29 28.88 11.20
C GLN A 122 11.27 27.79 12.29
N TRP A 123 11.92 26.66 12.03
CA TRP A 123 11.98 25.48 12.91
C TRP A 123 13.41 25.13 13.30
#